data_82d46d3f57a801eeeb6750490de324c6
#
_entry.id   82d46d3f57a801eeeb6750490de324c6
#
_cell.length_a   1.000
_cell.length_b   1.000
_cell.length_c   1.000
_cell.angle_alpha   90.00
_cell.angle_beta   90.00
_cell.angle_gamma   90.00
#
_symmetry.space_group_name_H-M   'P 1'
#
loop_
_entity.id
_entity.type
_entity.pdbx_description
1 polymer ?
#
loop_
_entity_poly.entity_id
_entity_poly.type
_entity_poly.pdbx_seq_one_letter_code
_entity_poly.pdbx_strand_id
1 'polypeptide(L)'
;MKPDDFLDPNNFDKITPDMYDELNQQIEDIWEGGCHGDCGSCESDCNSNAYPTFAKLLLAVASGKGGTGKSTVTALLARNLASRGLKVAVLDADLAGASMAQLLGASGPVTSDKDKVSPVQVDDHIKLLSYNLIADALSEPVLWPGGDIFNVVNYLYTSGNWGEDNDVFLIDMPSGAGDVPINLYTAFPVDGTIIVGEPSELAVVPLQRCVAMTRMFLSAPVAYVENKSLDGGAHLASRLDLGAKCVDFALPLSPELASAPGGVVTAEMASLVNELTDRVVSLLP
;
A
#
# COMPACT_ATOMS: atom_id res chain seq x y z
N MET A 1 -22.03 -16.66 -2.19
CA MET A 1 -22.01 -15.83 -0.97
C MET A 1 -22.05 -14.37 -1.42
N LYS A 2 -22.74 -13.49 -0.73
CA LYS A 2 -22.70 -12.07 -1.09
C LYS A 2 -21.39 -11.47 -0.58
N PRO A 3 -20.86 -10.41 -1.22
CA PRO A 3 -19.64 -9.74 -0.73
C PRO A 3 -19.68 -9.37 0.76
N ASP A 4 -20.85 -9.03 1.28
CA ASP A 4 -21.07 -8.72 2.70
C ASP A 4 -20.78 -9.90 3.65
N ASP A 5 -20.91 -11.12 3.16
CA ASP A 5 -20.67 -12.32 3.96
C ASP A 5 -19.16 -12.53 4.23
N PHE A 6 -18.27 -11.97 3.38
CA PHE A 6 -16.82 -12.00 3.56
C PHE A 6 -16.33 -11.03 4.63
N LEU A 7 -17.09 -9.98 4.89
CA LEU A 7 -16.76 -8.96 5.90
C LEU A 7 -17.38 -9.27 7.27
N ASP A 8 -18.21 -10.32 7.39
CA ASP A 8 -18.75 -10.77 8.67
C ASP A 8 -17.73 -11.69 9.36
N PRO A 9 -17.11 -11.26 10.49
CA PRO A 9 -16.14 -12.07 11.22
C PRO A 9 -16.69 -13.44 11.67
N ASN A 10 -18.00 -13.58 11.80
CA ASN A 10 -18.63 -14.85 12.16
C ASN A 10 -18.74 -15.84 10.99
N ASN A 11 -18.35 -15.44 9.80
CA ASN A 11 -18.39 -16.29 8.61
C ASN A 11 -17.02 -16.80 8.18
N PHE A 12 -15.91 -16.34 8.80
CA PHE A 12 -14.56 -16.79 8.42
C PHE A 12 -14.37 -18.29 8.57
N ASP A 13 -14.92 -18.91 9.64
CA ASP A 13 -14.91 -20.38 9.83
C ASP A 13 -15.79 -21.14 8.82
N LYS A 14 -16.60 -20.44 8.03
CA LYS A 14 -17.54 -20.99 7.07
C LYS A 14 -17.10 -20.83 5.64
N ILE A 15 -15.96 -20.20 5.39
CA ILE A 15 -15.40 -20.07 4.05
C ILE A 15 -14.98 -21.47 3.58
N THR A 16 -15.80 -22.05 2.73
CA THR A 16 -15.56 -23.36 2.13
C THR A 16 -14.77 -23.21 0.83
N PRO A 17 -14.06 -24.25 0.36
CA PRO A 17 -13.41 -24.23 -0.95
C PRO A 17 -14.34 -23.76 -2.09
N ASP A 18 -15.61 -24.20 -2.06
CA ASP A 18 -16.60 -23.81 -3.08
C ASP A 18 -16.87 -22.29 -3.10
N MET A 19 -16.75 -21.62 -1.95
CA MET A 19 -16.91 -20.17 -1.83
C MET A 19 -15.71 -19.42 -2.40
N TYR A 20 -14.51 -19.99 -2.30
CA TYR A 20 -13.32 -19.48 -3.00
C TYR A 20 -13.49 -19.62 -4.52
N ASP A 21 -14.07 -20.74 -4.98
CA ASP A 21 -14.32 -20.97 -6.40
C ASP A 21 -15.35 -19.97 -6.95
N GLU A 22 -16.41 -19.65 -6.19
CA GLU A 22 -17.39 -18.61 -6.56
C GLU A 22 -16.74 -17.20 -6.61
N LEU A 23 -15.88 -16.87 -5.64
CA LEU A 23 -15.14 -15.58 -5.63
C LEU A 23 -14.16 -15.52 -6.79
N ASN A 24 -13.39 -16.57 -7.01
CA ASN A 24 -12.46 -16.67 -8.13
C ASN A 24 -13.22 -16.59 -9.46
N GLN A 25 -14.39 -17.22 -9.58
CA GLN A 25 -15.21 -17.11 -10.78
C GLN A 25 -15.72 -15.69 -11.01
N GLN A 26 -16.16 -14.98 -9.96
CA GLN A 26 -16.54 -13.56 -10.08
C GLN A 26 -15.36 -12.67 -10.47
N ILE A 27 -14.16 -12.99 -9.99
CA ILE A 27 -12.92 -12.31 -10.36
C ILE A 27 -12.53 -12.65 -11.80
N GLU A 28 -12.64 -13.90 -12.21
CA GLU A 28 -12.45 -14.34 -13.60
C GLU A 28 -13.47 -13.68 -14.53
N ASP A 29 -14.73 -13.56 -14.13
CA ASP A 29 -15.77 -12.87 -14.91
C ASP A 29 -15.43 -11.37 -15.09
N ILE A 30 -14.81 -10.75 -14.08
CA ILE A 30 -14.26 -9.38 -14.19
C ILE A 30 -13.04 -9.36 -15.12
N TRP A 31 -12.23 -10.43 -15.14
CA TRP A 31 -11.06 -10.57 -16.00
C TRP A 31 -11.40 -11.01 -17.42
N GLU A 32 -12.43 -11.87 -17.60
CA GLU A 32 -12.88 -12.30 -18.94
C GLU A 32 -13.54 -11.16 -19.73
N GLY A 33 -13.97 -10.07 -19.07
CA GLY A 33 -14.28 -8.80 -19.71
C GLY A 33 -13.05 -8.04 -20.20
N GLY A 34 -11.84 -8.49 -19.87
CA GLY A 34 -10.56 -7.90 -20.22
C GLY A 34 -10.04 -8.38 -21.57
N CYS A 35 -9.24 -7.54 -22.21
CA CYS A 35 -8.64 -7.78 -23.52
C CYS A 35 -7.74 -9.04 -23.52
N HIS A 36 -8.04 -10.04 -24.34
CA HIS A 36 -7.23 -11.25 -24.54
C HIS A 36 -5.98 -11.03 -25.41
N GLY A 37 -5.51 -9.79 -25.55
CA GLY A 37 -4.21 -9.49 -26.19
C GLY A 37 -4.19 -9.44 -27.71
N ASP A 38 -5.31 -9.68 -28.41
CA ASP A 38 -5.40 -9.55 -29.85
C ASP A 38 -6.09 -8.23 -30.26
N CYS A 39 -5.33 -7.14 -30.16
CA CYS A 39 -5.80 -5.78 -30.41
C CYS A 39 -6.18 -5.49 -31.87
N GLY A 40 -6.05 -6.46 -32.76
CA GLY A 40 -6.34 -6.30 -34.20
C GLY A 40 -7.80 -6.51 -34.62
N SER A 41 -8.63 -7.08 -33.73
CA SER A 41 -10.02 -7.48 -34.06
C SER A 41 -11.06 -6.99 -33.00
N CYS A 42 -10.66 -6.18 -32.05
CA CYS A 42 -11.52 -5.75 -30.97
C CYS A 42 -12.28 -4.46 -31.34
N GLU A 43 -13.61 -4.53 -31.45
CA GLU A 43 -14.50 -3.36 -31.64
C GLU A 43 -14.84 -2.62 -30.32
N SER A 44 -14.31 -3.07 -29.18
CA SER A 44 -14.52 -2.43 -27.88
C SER A 44 -13.36 -1.49 -27.55
N ASP A 45 -13.68 -0.29 -27.09
CA ASP A 45 -12.73 0.67 -26.54
C ASP A 45 -11.91 -0.01 -25.42
N CYS A 46 -10.66 -0.39 -25.71
CA CYS A 46 -9.75 -1.01 -24.74
C CYS A 46 -9.45 -0.12 -23.52
N ASN A 47 -10.01 1.07 -23.46
CA ASN A 47 -9.91 2.03 -22.36
C ASN A 47 -10.94 1.78 -21.24
N SER A 48 -11.88 0.82 -21.42
CA SER A 48 -12.97 0.61 -20.46
C SER A 48 -12.62 -0.32 -19.29
N ASN A 49 -11.46 -0.98 -19.30
CA ASN A 49 -11.01 -1.91 -18.25
C ASN A 49 -9.79 -1.37 -17.45
N ALA A 50 -9.50 -0.08 -17.52
CA ALA A 50 -8.51 0.51 -16.63
C ALA A 50 -9.06 0.47 -15.19
N TYR A 51 -8.25 -0.05 -14.27
CA TYR A 51 -8.56 0.04 -12.84
C TYR A 51 -8.92 1.48 -12.46
N PRO A 52 -9.93 1.67 -11.61
CA PRO A 52 -10.35 3.01 -11.23
C PRO A 52 -9.20 3.74 -10.50
N THR A 53 -9.04 5.01 -10.79
CA THR A 53 -8.17 5.90 -10.04
C THR A 53 -8.98 6.67 -9.00
N PHE A 54 -8.53 6.67 -7.75
CA PHE A 54 -9.24 7.30 -6.64
C PHE A 54 -8.51 8.54 -6.09
N ALA A 55 -7.42 8.94 -6.73
CA ALA A 55 -6.62 10.10 -6.34
C ALA A 55 -5.91 10.68 -7.56
N LYS A 56 -5.37 11.89 -7.40
CA LYS A 56 -4.53 12.54 -8.43
C LYS A 56 -3.16 11.86 -8.57
N LEU A 57 -2.67 11.22 -7.49
CA LEU A 57 -1.39 10.54 -7.43
C LEU A 57 -1.51 9.27 -6.59
N LEU A 58 -1.20 8.11 -7.17
CA LEU A 58 -1.18 6.82 -6.48
C LEU A 58 0.25 6.35 -6.30
N LEU A 59 0.68 6.21 -5.04
CA LEU A 59 2.02 5.79 -4.67
C LEU A 59 2.00 4.47 -3.89
N ALA A 60 2.86 3.55 -4.31
CA ALA A 60 3.19 2.36 -3.54
C ALA A 60 4.35 2.65 -2.57
N VAL A 61 4.27 2.18 -1.35
CA VAL A 61 5.40 2.14 -0.41
C VAL A 61 5.82 0.69 -0.26
N ALA A 62 7.03 0.37 -0.69
CA ALA A 62 7.53 -1.00 -0.80
C ALA A 62 8.84 -1.20 -0.03
N SER A 63 9.15 -2.44 0.30
CA SER A 63 10.41 -2.79 0.97
C SER A 63 10.87 -4.18 0.56
N GLY A 64 12.18 -4.39 0.53
CA GLY A 64 12.77 -5.69 0.18
C GLY A 64 12.58 -6.78 1.23
N LYS A 65 12.32 -6.43 2.49
CA LYS A 65 12.10 -7.37 3.61
C LYS A 65 11.19 -6.77 4.68
N GLY A 66 10.63 -7.62 5.53
CA GLY A 66 9.87 -7.20 6.70
C GLY A 66 10.72 -6.46 7.74
N GLY A 67 10.09 -5.64 8.57
CA GLY A 67 10.73 -4.97 9.69
C GLY A 67 11.52 -3.70 9.35
N THR A 68 11.62 -3.27 8.10
CA THR A 68 12.33 -2.04 7.70
C THR A 68 11.66 -0.75 8.15
N GLY A 69 10.39 -0.82 8.60
CA GLY A 69 9.58 0.34 8.97
C GLY A 69 8.82 0.97 7.80
N LYS A 70 8.54 0.19 6.75
CA LYS A 70 7.72 0.58 5.60
C LYS A 70 6.43 1.26 6.03
N SER A 71 5.60 0.56 6.82
CA SER A 71 4.33 1.08 7.33
C SER A 71 4.47 2.34 8.19
N THR A 72 5.57 2.45 8.96
CA THR A 72 5.90 3.66 9.72
C THR A 72 6.14 4.85 8.79
N VAL A 73 6.93 4.65 7.73
CA VAL A 73 7.18 5.69 6.70
C VAL A 73 5.88 6.08 6.00
N THR A 74 5.04 5.10 5.65
CA THR A 74 3.70 5.34 5.06
C THR A 74 2.84 6.20 5.97
N ALA A 75 2.78 5.88 7.26
CA ALA A 75 1.98 6.64 8.24
C ALA A 75 2.51 8.07 8.45
N LEU A 76 3.83 8.24 8.56
CA LEU A 76 4.46 9.55 8.68
C LEU A 76 4.18 10.43 7.46
N LEU A 77 4.30 9.86 6.27
CA LEU A 77 4.00 10.56 5.02
C LEU A 77 2.52 10.95 4.96
N ALA A 78 1.60 10.03 5.26
CA ALA A 78 0.17 10.30 5.26
C ALA A 78 -0.20 11.46 6.18
N ARG A 79 0.32 11.45 7.43
CA ARG A 79 0.09 12.53 8.40
C ARG A 79 0.67 13.86 7.95
N ASN A 80 1.87 13.84 7.35
CA ASN A 80 2.50 15.07 6.90
C ASN A 80 1.77 15.68 5.69
N LEU A 81 1.34 14.86 4.74
CA LEU A 81 0.48 15.30 3.62
C LEU A 81 -0.83 15.90 4.15
N ALA A 82 -1.50 15.22 5.09
CA ALA A 82 -2.73 15.69 5.72
C ALA A 82 -2.54 17.02 6.47
N SER A 83 -1.43 17.19 7.18
CA SER A 83 -1.10 18.45 7.87
C SER A 83 -0.94 19.66 6.93
N ARG A 84 -0.69 19.40 5.64
CA ARG A 84 -0.66 20.40 4.58
C ARG A 84 -2.03 20.63 3.90
N GLY A 85 -3.09 20.02 4.42
CA GLY A 85 -4.45 20.13 3.91
C GLY A 85 -4.76 19.23 2.72
N LEU A 86 -3.87 18.29 2.36
CA LEU A 86 -4.10 17.33 1.29
C LEU A 86 -4.97 16.17 1.78
N LYS A 87 -5.87 15.68 0.91
CA LYS A 87 -6.70 14.51 1.18
C LYS A 87 -5.94 13.24 0.82
N VAL A 88 -5.80 12.35 1.78
CA VAL A 88 -4.99 11.13 1.66
C VAL A 88 -5.86 9.90 1.89
N ALA A 89 -5.88 9.01 0.93
CA ALA A 89 -6.40 7.66 1.09
C ALA A 89 -5.24 6.69 1.35
N VAL A 90 -5.41 5.76 2.29
CA VAL A 90 -4.39 4.77 2.66
C VAL A 90 -5.00 3.38 2.59
N LEU A 91 -4.39 2.49 1.83
CA LEU A 91 -4.71 1.06 1.78
C LEU A 91 -3.56 0.27 2.39
N ASP A 92 -3.84 -0.45 3.47
CA ASP A 92 -2.91 -1.40 4.08
C ASP A 92 -3.03 -2.73 3.32
N ALA A 93 -2.10 -2.99 2.42
CA ALA A 93 -2.05 -4.20 1.61
C ALA A 93 -1.19 -5.31 2.23
N ASP A 94 -0.52 -5.06 3.35
CA ASP A 94 0.23 -6.07 4.11
C ASP A 94 -0.69 -6.78 5.12
N LEU A 95 -1.63 -7.59 4.63
CA LEU A 95 -2.68 -8.21 5.45
C LEU A 95 -2.11 -9.02 6.61
N ALA A 96 -1.02 -9.74 6.39
CA ALA A 96 -0.38 -10.58 7.41
C ALA A 96 0.35 -9.75 8.48
N GLY A 97 0.82 -8.57 8.12
CA GLY A 97 1.54 -7.64 8.98
C GLY A 97 0.80 -6.32 9.19
N ALA A 98 -0.52 -6.30 8.99
CA ALA A 98 -1.32 -5.10 9.03
C ALA A 98 -1.07 -4.28 10.31
N SER A 99 -0.63 -3.04 10.15
CA SER A 99 -0.25 -2.17 11.27
C SER A 99 -0.69 -0.71 11.10
N MET A 100 -1.24 -0.36 9.95
CA MET A 100 -1.61 1.02 9.64
C MET A 100 -2.68 1.57 10.57
N ALA A 101 -3.64 0.74 11.01
CA ALA A 101 -4.67 1.16 11.97
C ALA A 101 -4.04 1.65 13.27
N GLN A 102 -3.07 0.91 13.81
CA GLN A 102 -2.37 1.28 15.04
C GLN A 102 -1.48 2.51 14.83
N LEU A 103 -0.72 2.57 13.73
CA LEU A 103 0.17 3.67 13.41
C LEU A 103 -0.58 4.98 13.18
N LEU A 104 -1.75 4.92 12.56
CA LEU A 104 -2.60 6.09 12.36
C LEU A 104 -3.60 6.34 13.49
N GLY A 105 -3.60 5.52 14.55
CA GLY A 105 -4.55 5.65 15.65
C GLY A 105 -6.00 5.52 15.21
N ALA A 106 -6.24 4.79 14.13
CA ALA A 106 -7.58 4.53 13.63
C ALA A 106 -8.30 3.54 14.54
N SER A 107 -9.56 3.80 14.80
CA SER A 107 -10.43 2.94 15.61
C SER A 107 -11.83 2.90 15.00
N GLY A 108 -12.51 1.80 15.24
CA GLY A 108 -13.86 1.57 14.75
C GLY A 108 -13.89 0.56 13.59
N PRO A 109 -15.02 -0.12 13.42
CA PRO A 109 -15.16 -1.10 12.36
C PRO A 109 -15.25 -0.40 11.00
N VAL A 110 -14.71 -1.05 10.00
CA VAL A 110 -15.06 -0.79 8.60
C VAL A 110 -16.52 -1.16 8.42
N THR A 111 -17.27 -0.30 7.77
CA THR A 111 -18.68 -0.56 7.46
C THR A 111 -18.84 -0.88 5.98
N SER A 112 -19.74 -1.81 5.67
CA SER A 112 -20.12 -2.10 4.29
C SER A 112 -21.58 -1.73 4.05
N ASP A 113 -21.88 -1.19 2.89
CA ASP A 113 -23.23 -0.96 2.39
C ASP A 113 -23.31 -1.53 0.97
N LYS A 114 -24.06 -2.63 0.83
CA LYS A 114 -24.20 -3.40 -0.41
C LYS A 114 -22.84 -3.88 -0.93
N ASP A 115 -22.35 -3.25 -2.03
CA ASP A 115 -21.12 -3.64 -2.71
C ASP A 115 -19.96 -2.67 -2.41
N LYS A 116 -20.11 -1.78 -1.41
CA LYS A 116 -19.11 -0.77 -1.06
C LYS A 116 -18.61 -0.93 0.36
N VAL A 117 -17.30 -0.82 0.50
CA VAL A 117 -16.60 -0.85 1.79
C VAL A 117 -16.23 0.60 2.14
N SER A 118 -16.70 1.09 3.28
CA SER A 118 -16.43 2.46 3.70
C SER A 118 -15.12 2.52 4.50
N PRO A 119 -14.10 3.24 4.01
CA PRO A 119 -12.88 3.48 4.78
C PRO A 119 -13.18 4.14 6.12
N VAL A 120 -12.38 3.82 7.12
CA VAL A 120 -12.39 4.52 8.40
C VAL A 120 -11.79 5.91 8.22
N GLN A 121 -12.51 6.93 8.66
CA GLN A 121 -12.00 8.29 8.70
C GLN A 121 -11.09 8.44 9.92
N VAL A 122 -9.79 8.60 9.69
CA VAL A 122 -8.79 8.78 10.74
C VAL A 122 -8.86 10.21 11.30
N ASP A 123 -8.92 11.18 10.41
CA ASP A 123 -9.12 12.60 10.67
C ASP A 123 -9.80 13.26 9.44
N ASP A 124 -9.89 14.58 9.42
CA ASP A 124 -10.58 15.32 8.33
C ASP A 124 -9.93 15.09 6.95
N HIS A 125 -8.69 14.60 6.91
CA HIS A 125 -7.90 14.46 5.69
C HIS A 125 -7.47 13.03 5.37
N ILE A 126 -7.49 12.09 6.32
CA ILE A 126 -7.00 10.72 6.12
C ILE A 126 -8.13 9.70 6.18
N LYS A 127 -8.24 8.89 5.12
CA LYS A 127 -9.10 7.69 5.06
C LYS A 127 -8.23 6.45 5.05
N LEU A 128 -8.64 5.39 5.76
CA LEU A 128 -7.89 4.15 5.88
C LEU A 128 -8.78 2.92 5.65
N LEU A 129 -8.32 2.00 4.81
CA LEU A 129 -8.72 0.60 4.87
C LEU A 129 -7.51 -0.25 5.29
N SER A 130 -7.68 -0.99 6.36
CA SER A 130 -6.73 -1.98 6.85
C SER A 130 -7.49 -3.21 7.33
N TYR A 131 -6.94 -4.39 7.11
CA TYR A 131 -7.56 -5.64 7.53
C TYR A 131 -7.88 -5.68 9.02
N ASN A 132 -7.02 -5.11 9.85
CA ASN A 132 -7.23 -5.02 11.29
C ASN A 132 -8.46 -4.21 11.73
N LEU A 133 -9.07 -3.45 10.81
CA LEU A 133 -10.31 -2.70 11.07
C LEU A 133 -11.56 -3.47 10.59
N ILE A 134 -11.37 -4.53 9.80
CA ILE A 134 -12.48 -5.34 9.24
C ILE A 134 -12.79 -6.51 10.15
N ALA A 135 -11.75 -7.14 10.70
CA ALA A 135 -11.86 -8.31 11.54
C ALA A 135 -11.62 -7.97 13.01
N ASP A 136 -12.45 -8.50 13.89
CA ASP A 136 -12.14 -8.61 15.33
C ASP A 136 -10.88 -9.50 15.59
N ALA A 137 -10.25 -9.93 14.53
CA ALA A 137 -9.18 -10.91 14.45
C ALA A 137 -7.79 -10.32 14.66
N LEU A 138 -7.60 -9.41 15.62
CA LEU A 138 -6.26 -8.96 16.05
C LEU A 138 -5.37 -10.11 16.55
N SER A 139 -5.93 -11.29 16.77
CA SER A 139 -5.24 -12.47 17.32
C SER A 139 -5.19 -13.68 16.39
N GLU A 140 -5.88 -13.66 15.26
CA GLU A 140 -5.93 -14.79 14.35
C GLU A 140 -4.91 -14.66 13.21
N PRO A 141 -4.14 -15.72 12.90
CA PRO A 141 -3.19 -15.68 11.80
C PRO A 141 -3.92 -15.64 10.45
N VAL A 142 -3.43 -14.80 9.54
CA VAL A 142 -3.87 -14.80 8.14
C VAL A 142 -3.20 -15.98 7.43
N LEU A 143 -3.94 -17.06 7.23
CA LEU A 143 -3.45 -18.33 6.64
C LEU A 143 -3.82 -18.45 5.15
N TRP A 144 -3.88 -17.34 4.42
CA TRP A 144 -4.29 -17.33 3.02
C TRP A 144 -3.13 -17.51 2.06
N PRO A 145 -3.31 -18.27 0.96
CA PRO A 145 -2.39 -18.29 -0.17
C PRO A 145 -2.21 -16.89 -0.77
N GLY A 146 -1.08 -16.66 -1.44
CA GLY A 146 -0.76 -15.34 -2.00
C GLY A 146 -1.80 -14.80 -2.99
N GLY A 147 -2.45 -15.69 -3.76
CA GLY A 147 -3.55 -15.33 -4.66
C GLY A 147 -4.76 -14.76 -3.91
N ASP A 148 -5.13 -15.38 -2.79
CA ASP A 148 -6.26 -14.94 -1.96
C ASP A 148 -5.95 -13.60 -1.28
N ILE A 149 -4.71 -13.39 -0.85
CA ILE A 149 -4.26 -12.11 -0.31
C ILE A 149 -4.43 -11.01 -1.37
N PHE A 150 -4.00 -11.27 -2.60
CA PHE A 150 -4.19 -10.32 -3.70
C PHE A 150 -5.68 -10.02 -3.93
N ASN A 151 -6.53 -11.05 -3.96
CA ASN A 151 -7.96 -10.89 -4.19
C ASN A 151 -8.62 -10.01 -3.12
N VAL A 152 -8.26 -10.19 -1.85
CA VAL A 152 -8.77 -9.34 -0.75
C VAL A 152 -8.30 -7.90 -0.92
N VAL A 153 -7.01 -7.67 -1.19
CA VAL A 153 -6.49 -6.32 -1.39
C VAL A 153 -7.14 -5.66 -2.60
N ASN A 154 -7.32 -6.40 -3.69
CA ASN A 154 -8.00 -5.94 -4.89
C ASN A 154 -9.46 -5.56 -4.60
N TYR A 155 -10.17 -6.39 -3.85
CA TYR A 155 -11.54 -6.08 -3.42
C TYR A 155 -11.59 -4.81 -2.56
N LEU A 156 -10.70 -4.64 -1.59
CA LEU A 156 -10.64 -3.43 -0.76
C LEU A 156 -10.34 -2.18 -1.60
N TYR A 157 -9.48 -2.30 -2.60
CA TYR A 157 -9.17 -1.20 -3.50
C TYR A 157 -10.38 -0.83 -4.36
N THR A 158 -10.99 -1.80 -5.06
CA THR A 158 -12.04 -1.54 -6.05
C THR A 158 -13.41 -1.27 -5.43
N SER A 159 -13.72 -1.90 -4.31
CA SER A 159 -15.00 -1.74 -3.59
C SER A 159 -14.95 -0.65 -2.53
N GLY A 160 -13.77 -0.11 -2.23
CA GLY A 160 -13.61 0.99 -1.29
C GLY A 160 -14.38 2.24 -1.71
N ASN A 161 -15.17 2.80 -0.80
CA ASN A 161 -15.83 4.09 -1.01
C ASN A 161 -14.84 5.25 -0.75
N TRP A 162 -13.81 5.31 -1.58
CA TRP A 162 -12.70 6.26 -1.42
C TRP A 162 -13.10 7.71 -1.70
N GLY A 163 -14.14 7.93 -2.51
CA GLY A 163 -14.48 9.25 -3.06
C GLY A 163 -13.55 9.62 -4.23
N GLU A 164 -13.85 10.72 -4.89
CA GLU A 164 -13.15 11.18 -6.10
C GLU A 164 -12.17 12.32 -5.85
N ASP A 165 -12.09 12.82 -4.61
CA ASP A 165 -11.42 14.07 -4.27
C ASP A 165 -10.11 13.89 -3.48
N ASN A 166 -9.53 12.67 -3.50
CA ASN A 166 -8.25 12.45 -2.84
C ASN A 166 -7.10 13.03 -3.68
N ASP A 167 -6.16 13.68 -3.02
CA ASP A 167 -4.95 14.20 -3.67
C ASP A 167 -3.91 13.08 -3.83
N VAL A 168 -3.72 12.28 -2.78
CA VAL A 168 -2.75 11.18 -2.78
C VAL A 168 -3.41 9.89 -2.27
N PHE A 169 -3.12 8.79 -2.96
CA PHE A 169 -3.45 7.45 -2.51
C PHE A 169 -2.15 6.71 -2.19
N LEU A 170 -2.01 6.24 -0.96
CA LEU A 170 -0.86 5.47 -0.50
C LEU A 170 -1.24 4.01 -0.35
N ILE A 171 -0.46 3.12 -0.96
CA ILE A 171 -0.57 1.67 -0.75
C ILE A 171 0.62 1.22 0.08
N ASP A 172 0.36 0.76 1.31
CA ASP A 172 1.36 0.09 2.13
C ASP A 172 1.52 -1.35 1.66
N MET A 173 2.52 -1.62 0.82
CA MET A 173 2.71 -2.88 0.11
C MET A 173 3.13 -4.02 1.05
N PRO A 174 2.82 -5.28 0.77
CA PRO A 174 3.47 -6.40 1.42
C PRO A 174 4.99 -6.35 1.24
N SER A 175 5.74 -6.86 2.21
CA SER A 175 7.20 -6.87 2.13
C SER A 175 7.72 -7.90 1.13
N GLY A 176 8.86 -7.61 0.52
CA GLY A 176 9.54 -8.49 -0.45
C GLY A 176 9.23 -8.18 -1.91
N ALA A 177 9.65 -9.08 -2.79
CA ALA A 177 9.49 -8.99 -4.24
C ALA A 177 8.91 -10.33 -4.78
N GLY A 178 7.80 -10.76 -4.19
CA GLY A 178 7.08 -11.98 -4.54
C GLY A 178 5.80 -11.71 -5.32
N ASP A 179 4.95 -12.74 -5.41
CA ASP A 179 3.76 -12.75 -6.26
C ASP A 179 2.75 -11.65 -5.90
N VAL A 180 2.50 -11.40 -4.60
CA VAL A 180 1.51 -10.40 -4.18
C VAL A 180 1.91 -9.00 -4.60
N PRO A 181 3.13 -8.48 -4.30
CA PRO A 181 3.58 -7.20 -4.83
C PRO A 181 3.55 -7.10 -6.36
N ILE A 182 3.95 -8.16 -7.08
CA ILE A 182 3.91 -8.19 -8.55
C ILE A 182 2.49 -8.02 -9.06
N ASN A 183 1.54 -8.78 -8.50
CA ASN A 183 0.13 -8.69 -8.89
C ASN A 183 -0.47 -7.31 -8.60
N LEU A 184 -0.11 -6.68 -7.47
CA LEU A 184 -0.55 -5.32 -7.14
C LEU A 184 -0.03 -4.28 -8.15
N TYR A 185 1.25 -4.37 -8.55
CA TYR A 185 1.79 -3.49 -9.60
C TYR A 185 1.17 -3.74 -10.98
N THR A 186 0.77 -4.98 -11.26
CA THR A 186 0.13 -5.33 -12.53
C THR A 186 -1.30 -4.78 -12.60
N ALA A 187 -2.02 -4.85 -11.48
CA ALA A 187 -3.43 -4.48 -11.42
C ALA A 187 -3.62 -2.97 -11.20
N PHE A 188 -2.90 -2.36 -10.27
CA PHE A 188 -3.18 -0.99 -9.86
C PHE A 188 -2.40 0.04 -10.69
N PRO A 189 -3.02 1.19 -11.02
CA PRO A 189 -2.39 2.27 -11.78
C PRO A 189 -1.41 3.06 -10.91
N VAL A 190 -0.32 2.41 -10.46
CA VAL A 190 0.68 3.03 -9.59
C VAL A 190 1.51 4.05 -10.38
N ASP A 191 1.50 5.31 -9.96
CA ASP A 191 2.26 6.39 -10.58
C ASP A 191 3.73 6.41 -10.14
N GLY A 192 4.00 5.94 -8.92
CA GLY A 192 5.35 5.92 -8.37
C GLY A 192 5.52 5.02 -7.16
N THR A 193 6.76 4.70 -6.84
CA THR A 193 7.09 3.86 -5.67
C THR A 193 8.10 4.54 -4.78
N ILE A 194 7.85 4.52 -3.48
CA ILE A 194 8.81 4.85 -2.42
C ILE A 194 9.37 3.53 -1.89
N ILE A 195 10.68 3.35 -1.97
CA ILE A 195 11.32 2.13 -1.44
C ILE A 195 11.91 2.40 -0.07
N VAL A 196 11.57 1.57 0.91
CA VAL A 196 12.04 1.68 2.29
C VAL A 196 13.03 0.57 2.60
N GLY A 197 14.22 0.93 3.01
CA GLY A 197 15.29 0.04 3.45
C GLY A 197 15.73 0.31 4.88
N GLU A 198 16.67 -0.48 5.37
CA GLU A 198 17.40 -0.23 6.62
C GLU A 198 18.91 -0.44 6.39
N PRO A 199 19.81 0.24 7.12
CA PRO A 199 21.26 0.17 6.93
C PRO A 199 21.84 -1.16 7.43
N SER A 200 21.59 -2.24 6.68
CA SER A 200 22.03 -3.59 7.01
C SER A 200 22.55 -4.30 5.77
N GLU A 201 23.70 -4.95 5.85
CA GLU A 201 24.24 -5.76 4.77
C GLU A 201 23.25 -6.85 4.31
N LEU A 202 22.47 -7.39 5.24
CA LEU A 202 21.43 -8.39 4.93
C LEU A 202 20.24 -7.79 4.16
N ALA A 203 20.08 -6.46 4.15
CA ALA A 203 19.04 -5.79 3.41
C ALA A 203 19.38 -5.56 1.93
N VAL A 204 20.65 -5.56 1.55
CA VAL A 204 21.12 -5.18 0.20
C VAL A 204 20.46 -6.04 -0.88
N VAL A 205 20.59 -7.36 -0.81
CA VAL A 205 20.02 -8.24 -1.84
C VAL A 205 18.49 -8.18 -1.92
N PRO A 206 17.74 -8.23 -0.80
CA PRO A 206 16.30 -7.98 -0.84
C PRO A 206 15.91 -6.62 -1.43
N LEU A 207 16.65 -5.56 -1.11
CA LEU A 207 16.41 -4.22 -1.67
C LEU A 207 16.67 -4.18 -3.16
N GLN A 208 17.77 -4.76 -3.64
CA GLN A 208 18.06 -4.85 -5.07
C GLN A 208 16.95 -5.57 -5.84
N ARG A 209 16.39 -6.65 -5.27
CA ARG A 209 15.24 -7.36 -5.87
C ARG A 209 13.99 -6.48 -5.89
N CYS A 210 13.72 -5.75 -4.82
CA CYS A 210 12.59 -4.83 -4.73
C CYS A 210 12.71 -3.70 -5.76
N VAL A 211 13.90 -3.09 -5.90
CA VAL A 211 14.17 -2.08 -6.93
C VAL A 211 14.00 -2.65 -8.33
N ALA A 212 14.56 -3.85 -8.60
CA ALA A 212 14.44 -4.51 -9.89
C ALA A 212 12.98 -4.80 -10.24
N MET A 213 12.18 -5.32 -9.29
CA MET A 213 10.75 -5.53 -9.45
C MET A 213 10.03 -4.21 -9.77
N THR A 214 10.26 -3.15 -9.00
CA THR A 214 9.65 -1.83 -9.25
C THR A 214 9.94 -1.34 -10.68
N ARG A 215 11.17 -1.55 -11.16
CA ARG A 215 11.58 -1.14 -12.50
C ARG A 215 10.99 -1.97 -13.64
N MET A 216 10.39 -3.10 -13.36
CA MET A 216 9.61 -3.85 -14.36
C MET A 216 8.31 -3.15 -14.73
N PHE A 217 7.73 -2.37 -13.80
CA PHE A 217 6.45 -1.69 -13.97
C PHE A 217 6.59 -0.18 -14.10
N LEU A 218 7.61 0.40 -13.48
CA LEU A 218 7.90 1.83 -13.46
C LEU A 218 9.33 2.08 -13.92
N SER A 219 9.60 3.25 -14.52
CA SER A 219 10.94 3.58 -15.01
C SER A 219 11.99 3.63 -13.89
N ALA A 220 11.61 4.07 -12.70
CA ALA A 220 12.43 4.11 -11.48
C ALA A 220 11.57 4.40 -10.25
N PRO A 221 12.02 4.06 -9.02
CA PRO A 221 11.44 4.57 -7.79
C PRO A 221 11.50 6.10 -7.75
N VAL A 222 10.51 6.72 -7.12
CA VAL A 222 10.47 8.19 -6.95
C VAL A 222 11.28 8.66 -5.75
N ALA A 223 11.40 7.79 -4.73
CA ALA A 223 12.22 8.02 -3.55
C ALA A 223 12.76 6.71 -2.97
N TYR A 224 13.92 6.78 -2.34
CA TYR A 224 14.46 5.75 -1.47
C TYR A 224 14.59 6.32 -0.05
N VAL A 225 14.08 5.60 0.93
CA VAL A 225 14.15 5.97 2.34
C VAL A 225 14.95 4.93 3.09
N GLU A 226 16.16 5.27 3.54
CA GLU A 226 16.92 4.45 4.47
C GLU A 226 16.47 4.77 5.89
N ASN A 227 15.58 3.93 6.40
CA ASN A 227 15.03 4.08 7.74
C ASN A 227 15.94 3.45 8.80
N LYS A 228 15.88 3.91 10.03
CA LYS A 228 16.71 3.46 11.15
C LYS A 228 18.21 3.74 10.94
N SER A 229 18.53 4.80 10.20
CA SER A 229 19.91 5.25 10.07
C SER A 229 20.48 5.66 11.44
N LEU A 230 21.73 5.30 11.70
CA LEU A 230 22.41 5.59 12.97
C LEU A 230 23.17 6.92 12.92
N ASP A 231 23.49 7.42 11.75
CA ASP A 231 24.32 8.61 11.51
C ASP A 231 23.69 9.61 10.52
N GLY A 232 22.43 9.37 10.11
CA GLY A 232 21.71 10.26 9.20
C GLY A 232 22.09 10.11 7.72
N GLY A 233 22.91 9.11 7.35
CA GLY A 233 23.27 8.83 5.95
C GLY A 233 22.44 7.73 5.29
N ALA A 234 22.20 7.84 3.98
CA ALA A 234 21.59 6.78 3.16
C ALA A 234 22.70 5.94 2.48
N HIS A 235 23.36 5.08 3.25
CA HIS A 235 24.58 4.37 2.84
C HIS A 235 24.35 3.33 1.76
N LEU A 236 23.16 2.74 1.69
CA LEU A 236 22.84 1.71 0.71
C LEU A 236 22.40 2.29 -0.64
N ALA A 237 22.05 3.58 -0.72
CA ALA A 237 21.57 4.21 -1.95
C ALA A 237 22.52 3.99 -3.13
N SER A 238 23.83 4.15 -2.93
CA SER A 238 24.88 3.96 -3.96
C SER A 238 25.03 2.51 -4.43
N ARG A 239 24.46 1.54 -3.72
CA ARG A 239 24.50 0.11 -4.02
C ARG A 239 23.25 -0.39 -4.76
N LEU A 240 22.28 0.50 -4.97
CA LEU A 240 21.01 0.22 -5.59
C LEU A 240 20.92 0.93 -6.95
N ASP A 241 20.31 0.25 -7.93
CA ASP A 241 20.05 0.86 -9.24
C ASP A 241 18.75 1.69 -9.19
N LEU A 242 18.78 2.78 -8.44
CA LEU A 242 17.63 3.64 -8.17
C LEU A 242 17.22 4.50 -9.36
N GLY A 243 18.12 4.72 -10.33
CA GLY A 243 17.89 5.63 -11.44
C GLY A 243 18.07 7.11 -11.06
N ALA A 244 18.35 7.95 -12.06
CA ALA A 244 18.76 9.33 -11.88
C ALA A 244 17.69 10.28 -11.29
N LYS A 245 16.43 9.88 -11.31
CA LYS A 245 15.32 10.69 -10.80
C LYS A 245 14.89 10.32 -9.36
N CYS A 246 15.42 9.23 -8.82
CA CYS A 246 15.16 8.85 -7.45
C CYS A 246 15.92 9.76 -6.50
N VAL A 247 15.25 10.20 -5.45
CA VAL A 247 15.87 10.98 -4.37
C VAL A 247 15.97 10.07 -3.15
N ASP A 248 17.14 10.08 -2.50
CA ASP A 248 17.38 9.30 -1.30
C ASP A 248 17.25 10.16 -0.04
N PHE A 249 16.68 9.55 1.00
CA PHE A 249 16.44 10.12 2.31
C PHE A 249 16.94 9.17 3.37
N ALA A 250 17.42 9.69 4.49
CA ALA A 250 17.77 8.90 5.67
C ALA A 250 16.94 9.34 6.86
N LEU A 251 16.16 8.41 7.42
CA LEU A 251 15.40 8.63 8.65
C LEU A 251 16.15 8.00 9.83
N PRO A 252 16.40 8.74 10.92
CA PRO A 252 17.12 8.21 12.06
C PRO A 252 16.34 7.12 12.80
N LEU A 253 17.06 6.24 13.48
CA LEU A 253 16.45 5.31 14.41
C LEU A 253 15.82 6.10 15.58
N SER A 254 14.51 6.02 15.73
CA SER A 254 13.77 6.66 16.82
C SER A 254 13.04 5.62 17.67
N PRO A 255 13.46 5.41 18.92
CA PRO A 255 12.74 4.56 19.87
C PRO A 255 11.32 5.06 20.17
N GLU A 256 11.08 6.37 20.08
CA GLU A 256 9.78 7.00 20.31
C GLU A 256 8.78 6.59 19.24
N LEU A 257 9.20 6.49 18.00
CA LEU A 257 8.35 5.98 16.90
C LEU A 257 8.00 4.51 17.06
N ALA A 258 8.91 3.74 17.66
CA ALA A 258 8.70 2.31 17.87
C ALA A 258 7.72 2.01 19.00
N SER A 259 7.53 2.96 19.94
CA SER A 259 6.80 2.72 21.19
C SER A 259 5.43 3.39 21.28
N ALA A 260 5.06 4.30 20.37
CA ALA A 260 3.81 5.04 20.46
C ALA A 260 2.95 4.91 19.18
N PRO A 261 1.67 4.48 19.30
CA PRO A 261 0.69 4.67 18.26
C PRO A 261 0.59 6.16 17.90
N GLY A 262 0.80 6.50 16.64
CA GLY A 262 0.80 7.90 16.23
C GLY A 262 2.09 8.69 16.46
N GLY A 263 3.13 8.05 16.95
CA GLY A 263 4.54 8.42 17.12
C GLY A 263 4.88 9.88 17.40
N VAL A 264 5.63 10.15 18.47
CA VAL A 264 6.25 11.47 18.65
C VAL A 264 7.39 11.60 17.63
N VAL A 265 7.22 12.52 16.70
CA VAL A 265 8.24 12.82 15.67
C VAL A 265 9.18 13.87 16.25
N THR A 266 10.48 13.57 16.34
CA THR A 266 11.49 14.56 16.73
C THR A 266 11.54 15.69 15.70
N ALA A 267 12.05 16.87 16.07
CA ALA A 267 12.16 18.00 15.15
C ALA A 267 13.03 17.68 13.93
N GLU A 268 14.11 16.91 14.13
CA GLU A 268 14.98 16.43 13.06
C GLU A 268 14.21 15.50 12.08
N MET A 269 13.52 14.52 12.61
CA MET A 269 12.70 13.61 11.79
C MET A 269 11.58 14.35 11.07
N ALA A 270 10.96 15.35 11.73
CA ALA A 270 9.94 16.18 11.08
C ALA A 270 10.50 16.91 9.85
N SER A 271 11.73 17.42 9.91
CA SER A 271 12.39 18.05 8.75
C SER A 271 12.55 17.05 7.59
N LEU A 272 13.07 15.85 7.87
CA LEU A 272 13.30 14.83 6.85
C LEU A 272 11.98 14.30 6.24
N VAL A 273 10.96 14.14 7.07
CA VAL A 273 9.61 13.77 6.58
C VAL A 273 9.02 14.91 5.72
N ASN A 274 9.29 16.18 6.07
CA ASN A 274 8.89 17.32 5.25
C ASN A 274 9.55 17.29 3.86
N GLU A 275 10.85 16.99 3.79
CA GLU A 275 11.58 16.89 2.52
C GLU A 275 11.03 15.74 1.65
N LEU A 276 10.78 14.57 2.24
CA LEU A 276 10.10 13.45 1.55
C LEU A 276 8.71 13.87 1.05
N THR A 277 7.96 14.60 1.88
CA THR A 277 6.62 15.09 1.51
C THR A 277 6.70 16.12 0.38
N ASP A 278 7.68 17.04 0.41
CA ASP A 278 7.94 18.00 -0.69
C ASP A 278 8.22 17.27 -2.00
N ARG A 279 8.97 16.17 -1.94
CA ARG A 279 9.20 15.31 -3.10
C ARG A 279 7.88 14.72 -3.63
N VAL A 280 7.02 14.20 -2.76
CA VAL A 280 5.72 13.65 -3.16
C VAL A 280 4.81 14.75 -3.74
N VAL A 281 4.72 15.89 -3.09
CA VAL A 281 3.92 17.04 -3.57
C VAL A 281 4.39 17.51 -4.95
N SER A 282 5.69 17.46 -5.22
CA SER A 282 6.24 17.81 -6.54
C SER A 282 5.84 16.87 -7.68
N LEU A 283 5.24 15.72 -7.37
CA LEU A 283 4.71 14.74 -8.34
C LEU A 283 3.23 14.97 -8.64
N LEU A 284 2.52 15.77 -7.83
CA LEU A 284 1.12 16.09 -8.09
C LEU A 284 0.99 16.85 -9.41
N PRO A 285 -0.04 16.51 -10.22
CA PRO A 285 -0.28 17.13 -11.52
C PRO A 285 -0.68 18.60 -11.41
#